data_1d0bbb8e0a43796f330d400cdb4860fa
#
_entry.id   1d0bbb8e0a43796f330d400cdb4860fa
#
_cell.length_a   1.000
_cell.length_b   1.000
_cell.length_c   1.000
_cell.angle_alpha   90.00
_cell.angle_beta   90.00
_cell.angle_gamma   90.00
#
_symmetry.space_group_name_H-M   'P 1'
#
loop_
_entity.id
_entity.type
_entity.pdbx_description
1 polymer ?
#
loop_
_entity_poly.entity_id
_entity_poly.type
_entity_poly.pdbx_seq_one_letter_code
_entity_poly.pdbx_strand_id
1 'polypeptide(L)'
;GAVKTATAQSKICEVEFELKQGAVKTLIQFAQQWINRYELWLDVRSKAERGNLLALGQAASPAVHAKKLNLDKNISAEQALKKIVENCLGQFLPNMAAIADGVAEAEHIHQARVSLRRLRSALKHFSAWSDELNPVWEEQIAELFRQLGDTRDEDAIRTEILRSEE
;
A
#
# COMPACT_ATOMS: atom_id res chain seq x y z
N GLY A 1 20.22 -9.97 0.92
CA GLY A 1 20.99 -8.94 0.21
C GLY A 1 21.25 -7.70 1.04
N ALA A 2 21.88 -6.67 0.42
CA ALA A 2 22.08 -5.37 1.03
C ALA A 2 22.06 -4.27 -0.03
N VAL A 3 21.49 -3.13 0.28
CA VAL A 3 21.68 -1.87 -0.44
C VAL A 3 22.84 -1.15 0.22
N LYS A 4 23.76 -0.66 -0.60
CA LYS A 4 24.96 0.03 -0.14
C LYS A 4 25.08 1.37 -0.83
N THR A 5 25.49 2.37 -0.07
CA THR A 5 25.94 3.68 -0.57
C THR A 5 27.43 3.86 -0.20
N ALA A 6 28.00 4.99 -0.52
CA ALA A 6 29.38 5.29 -0.13
C ALA A 6 29.57 5.32 1.40
N THR A 7 28.53 5.68 2.15
CA THR A 7 28.60 5.97 3.60
C THR A 7 27.72 5.09 4.45
N ALA A 8 26.78 4.32 3.86
CA ALA A 8 25.78 3.55 4.60
C ALA A 8 25.44 2.22 3.92
N GLN A 9 24.95 1.28 4.71
CA GLN A 9 24.45 -0.01 4.23
C GLN A 9 23.15 -0.36 4.95
N SER A 10 22.15 -0.86 4.20
CA SER A 10 20.90 -1.40 4.70
C SER A 10 20.72 -2.84 4.24
N LYS A 11 20.35 -3.73 5.17
CA LYS A 11 20.06 -5.13 4.86
C LYS A 11 18.71 -5.22 4.13
N ILE A 12 18.67 -6.06 3.10
CA ILE A 12 17.45 -6.42 2.38
C ILE A 12 17.20 -7.92 2.53
N CYS A 13 15.99 -8.27 2.95
CA CYS A 13 15.48 -9.63 2.97
C CYS A 13 14.16 -9.64 2.20
N GLU A 14 14.23 -10.00 0.92
CA GLU A 14 13.09 -9.99 0.00
C GLU A 14 13.16 -11.18 -0.94
N VAL A 15 12.00 -11.58 -1.46
CA VAL A 15 11.84 -12.49 -2.57
C VAL A 15 11.10 -11.79 -3.70
N GLU A 16 11.57 -11.97 -4.92
CA GLU A 16 10.95 -11.39 -6.13
C GLU A 16 10.41 -12.52 -7.00
N PHE A 17 9.18 -12.37 -7.46
CA PHE A 17 8.57 -13.27 -8.43
C PHE A 17 8.37 -12.54 -9.75
N GLU A 18 8.98 -13.04 -10.81
CA GLU A 18 8.89 -12.46 -12.15
C GLU A 18 8.14 -13.40 -13.09
N LEU A 19 7.08 -12.89 -13.73
CA LEU A 19 6.33 -13.65 -14.73
C LEU A 19 7.11 -13.67 -16.06
N LYS A 20 7.69 -14.82 -16.40
CA LYS A 20 8.33 -15.02 -17.69
C LYS A 20 7.32 -15.47 -18.77
N GLN A 21 6.35 -16.32 -18.39
CA GLN A 21 5.33 -16.85 -19.27
C GLN A 21 4.13 -17.35 -18.47
N GLY A 22 2.93 -17.24 -19.02
CA GLY A 22 1.70 -17.71 -18.40
C GLY A 22 0.77 -16.59 -17.94
N ALA A 23 -0.15 -16.90 -17.03
CA ALA A 23 -1.16 -15.95 -16.56
C ALA A 23 -0.70 -15.21 -15.28
N VAL A 24 -0.92 -13.90 -15.24
CA VAL A 24 -0.66 -13.06 -14.04
C VAL A 24 -1.39 -13.60 -12.82
N LYS A 25 -2.60 -14.11 -12.98
CA LYS A 25 -3.40 -14.70 -11.89
C LYS A 25 -2.64 -15.84 -11.18
N THR A 26 -1.96 -16.69 -11.93
CA THR A 26 -1.16 -17.80 -11.38
C THR A 26 0.03 -17.27 -10.56
N LEU A 27 0.70 -16.24 -11.05
CA LEU A 27 1.79 -15.59 -10.30
C LEU A 27 1.27 -15.00 -8.97
N ILE A 28 0.14 -14.31 -8.99
CA ILE A 28 -0.46 -13.72 -7.78
C ILE A 28 -0.84 -14.82 -6.78
N GLN A 29 -1.47 -15.90 -7.23
CA GLN A 29 -1.82 -17.03 -6.37
C GLN A 29 -0.59 -17.69 -5.75
N PHE A 30 0.48 -17.84 -6.51
CA PHE A 30 1.76 -18.36 -6.01
C PHE A 30 2.38 -17.42 -4.97
N ALA A 31 2.45 -16.11 -5.26
CA ALA A 31 2.94 -15.11 -4.32
C ALA A 31 2.13 -15.10 -3.02
N GLN A 32 0.81 -15.24 -3.10
CA GLN A 32 -0.08 -15.30 -1.93
C GLN A 32 0.21 -16.52 -1.04
N GLN A 33 0.54 -17.69 -1.62
CA GLN A 33 0.95 -18.85 -0.83
C GLN A 33 2.24 -18.57 -0.03
N TRP A 34 3.19 -17.86 -0.65
CA TRP A 34 4.44 -17.47 0.02
C TRP A 34 4.20 -16.44 1.12
N ILE A 35 3.39 -15.42 0.86
CA ILE A 35 2.99 -14.43 1.86
C ILE A 35 2.42 -15.11 3.08
N ASN A 36 1.45 -16.02 2.90
CA ASN A 36 0.79 -16.71 4.00
C ASN A 36 1.72 -17.68 4.75
N ARG A 37 2.63 -18.34 4.03
CA ARG A 37 3.52 -19.35 4.64
C ARG A 37 4.66 -18.75 5.44
N TYR A 38 5.17 -17.60 5.00
CA TYR A 38 6.38 -16.99 5.56
C TYR A 38 6.10 -15.60 6.17
N GLU A 39 4.83 -15.25 6.36
CA GLU A 39 4.41 -13.97 6.95
C GLU A 39 5.05 -12.77 6.24
N LEU A 40 5.10 -12.85 4.90
CA LEU A 40 5.66 -11.79 4.08
C LEU A 40 4.63 -10.69 3.85
N TRP A 41 5.10 -9.52 3.48
CA TRP A 41 4.26 -8.43 3.03
C TRP A 41 4.69 -7.94 1.65
N LEU A 42 3.76 -7.28 0.93
CA LEU A 42 4.01 -6.79 -0.42
C LEU A 42 4.73 -5.46 -0.38
N ASP A 43 5.97 -5.41 -0.89
CA ASP A 43 6.72 -4.19 -1.09
C ASP A 43 6.73 -3.79 -2.56
N VAL A 44 6.34 -2.56 -2.85
CA VAL A 44 6.31 -1.99 -4.21
C VAL A 44 7.49 -1.08 -4.50
N ARG A 45 8.36 -0.84 -3.50
CA ARG A 45 9.55 0.01 -3.65
C ARG A 45 10.64 -0.73 -4.39
N SER A 46 11.26 -0.06 -5.34
CA SER A 46 12.44 -0.61 -6.02
C SER A 46 13.70 -0.54 -5.15
N LYS A 47 14.69 -1.38 -5.45
CA LYS A 47 16.02 -1.30 -4.82
C LYS A 47 16.69 0.06 -5.02
N ALA A 48 16.45 0.68 -6.19
CA ALA A 48 16.96 2.02 -6.49
C ALA A 48 16.33 3.09 -5.58
N GLU A 49 15.03 3.00 -5.31
CA GLU A 49 14.35 3.90 -4.38
C GLU A 49 14.89 3.75 -2.96
N ARG A 50 15.06 2.51 -2.48
CA ARG A 50 15.67 2.25 -1.17
C ARG A 50 17.13 2.76 -1.11
N GLY A 51 17.89 2.62 -2.21
CA GLY A 51 19.24 3.17 -2.31
C GLY A 51 19.28 4.69 -2.21
N ASN A 52 18.33 5.37 -2.84
CA ASN A 52 18.18 6.81 -2.76
C ASN A 52 17.85 7.29 -1.34
N LEU A 53 16.86 6.65 -0.67
CA LEU A 53 16.52 6.96 0.72
C LEU A 53 17.74 6.80 1.63
N LEU A 54 18.46 5.69 1.49
CA LEU A 54 19.66 5.42 2.25
C LEU A 54 20.74 6.49 2.01
N ALA A 55 20.92 6.94 0.77
CA ALA A 55 21.89 7.98 0.42
C ALA A 55 21.53 9.35 1.01
N LEU A 56 20.22 9.62 1.14
CA LEU A 56 19.70 10.86 1.73
C LEU A 56 19.58 10.79 3.26
N GLY A 57 19.88 9.63 3.88
CA GLY A 57 19.69 9.41 5.31
C GLY A 57 18.22 9.43 5.75
N GLN A 58 17.29 9.14 4.83
CA GLN A 58 15.85 9.11 5.09
C GLN A 58 15.39 7.69 5.40
N ALA A 59 14.55 7.53 6.43
CA ALA A 59 13.98 6.24 6.80
C ALA A 59 12.85 5.82 5.85
N ALA A 60 12.03 6.76 5.39
CA ALA A 60 10.91 6.53 4.48
C ALA A 60 10.81 7.64 3.41
N SER A 61 10.18 7.32 2.30
CA SER A 61 9.72 8.33 1.34
C SER A 61 8.58 9.14 1.96
N PRO A 62 8.36 10.39 1.54
CA PRO A 62 7.18 11.14 1.96
C PRO A 62 5.88 10.37 1.64
N ALA A 63 4.85 10.59 2.47
CA ALA A 63 3.55 9.95 2.27
C ALA A 63 2.98 10.24 0.88
N VAL A 64 2.46 9.20 0.23
CA VAL A 64 1.93 9.28 -1.14
C VAL A 64 0.47 9.66 -1.10
N HIS A 65 0.15 10.79 -1.73
CA HIS A 65 -1.21 11.31 -1.88
C HIS A 65 -1.91 10.78 -3.13
N ALA A 66 -3.24 10.94 -3.15
CA ALA A 66 -4.03 10.60 -4.32
C ALA A 66 -3.64 11.45 -5.53
N LYS A 67 -3.35 10.81 -6.65
CA LYS A 67 -3.16 11.52 -7.93
C LYS A 67 -4.51 11.91 -8.52
N LYS A 68 -4.56 13.06 -9.19
CA LYS A 68 -5.75 13.47 -9.95
C LYS A 68 -6.03 12.42 -11.04
N LEU A 69 -7.24 11.90 -11.05
CA LEU A 69 -7.69 10.94 -12.04
C LEU A 69 -8.49 11.66 -13.12
N ASN A 70 -7.99 11.61 -14.35
CA ASN A 70 -8.72 12.11 -15.52
C ASN A 70 -9.31 10.90 -16.26
N LEU A 71 -10.64 10.80 -16.25
CA LEU A 71 -11.37 9.78 -17.00
C LEU A 71 -11.89 10.43 -18.30
N ASP A 72 -11.66 9.75 -19.42
CA ASP A 72 -12.32 10.11 -20.68
C ASP A 72 -13.82 9.85 -20.56
N LYS A 73 -14.65 10.76 -21.08
CA LYS A 73 -16.11 10.65 -21.03
C LYS A 73 -16.66 9.44 -21.81
N ASN A 74 -15.86 8.87 -22.71
CA ASN A 74 -16.23 7.70 -23.51
C ASN A 74 -15.65 6.38 -22.95
N ILE A 75 -15.03 6.42 -21.78
CA ILE A 75 -14.45 5.21 -21.14
C ILE A 75 -15.57 4.29 -20.67
N SER A 76 -15.39 2.97 -20.80
CA SER A 76 -16.33 2.01 -20.22
C SER A 76 -16.29 2.02 -18.68
N ALA A 77 -17.37 1.59 -18.03
CA ALA A 77 -17.44 1.47 -16.58
C ALA A 77 -16.32 0.57 -16.01
N GLU A 78 -16.05 -0.56 -16.67
CA GLU A 78 -14.96 -1.49 -16.30
C GLU A 78 -13.58 -0.81 -16.38
N GLN A 79 -13.29 -0.12 -17.47
CA GLN A 79 -12.04 0.61 -17.64
C GLN A 79 -11.92 1.76 -16.64
N ALA A 80 -13.03 2.44 -16.31
CA ALA A 80 -13.04 3.48 -15.29
C ALA A 80 -12.75 2.88 -13.92
N LEU A 81 -13.40 1.79 -13.55
CA LEU A 81 -13.14 1.09 -12.30
C LEU A 81 -11.66 0.65 -12.19
N LYS A 82 -11.12 0.03 -13.24
CA LYS A 82 -9.70 -0.37 -13.27
C LYS A 82 -8.78 0.81 -12.98
N LYS A 83 -8.95 1.94 -13.63
CA LYS A 83 -8.16 3.15 -13.40
C LYS A 83 -8.32 3.71 -11.98
N ILE A 84 -9.52 3.65 -11.41
CA ILE A 84 -9.77 4.07 -10.03
C ILE A 84 -9.05 3.14 -9.05
N VAL A 85 -9.15 1.82 -9.25
CA VAL A 85 -8.46 0.83 -8.42
C VAL A 85 -6.95 1.01 -8.50
N GLU A 86 -6.38 1.13 -9.69
CA GLU A 86 -4.95 1.41 -9.90
C GLU A 86 -4.49 2.69 -9.16
N ASN A 87 -5.29 3.76 -9.22
CA ASN A 87 -5.01 5.01 -8.52
C ASN A 87 -5.07 4.84 -6.99
N CYS A 88 -6.04 4.09 -6.48
CA CYS A 88 -6.15 3.80 -5.05
C CYS A 88 -5.00 2.92 -4.55
N LEU A 89 -4.64 1.88 -5.28
CA LEU A 89 -3.51 1.00 -4.95
C LEU A 89 -2.17 1.73 -5.05
N GLY A 90 -2.00 2.61 -6.04
CA GLY A 90 -0.82 3.46 -6.18
C GLY A 90 -0.64 4.46 -5.05
N GLN A 91 -1.71 4.81 -4.32
CA GLN A 91 -1.65 5.58 -3.09
C GLN A 91 -1.46 4.68 -1.87
N PHE A 92 -2.13 3.54 -1.81
CA PHE A 92 -2.16 2.64 -0.66
C PHE A 92 -0.82 1.93 -0.43
N LEU A 93 -0.31 1.23 -1.45
CA LEU A 93 0.82 0.32 -1.31
C LEU A 93 2.13 0.99 -0.85
N PRO A 94 2.54 2.18 -1.35
CA PRO A 94 3.73 2.84 -0.86
C PRO A 94 3.63 3.28 0.61
N ASN A 95 2.44 3.74 1.04
CA ASN A 95 2.21 4.10 2.44
C ASN A 95 2.21 2.88 3.34
N MET A 96 1.64 1.75 2.89
CA MET A 96 1.70 0.49 3.62
C MET A 96 3.11 -0.06 3.74
N ALA A 97 3.97 0.15 2.74
CA ALA A 97 5.37 -0.23 2.81
C ALA A 97 6.11 0.47 3.96
N ALA A 98 5.87 1.77 4.17
CA ALA A 98 6.43 2.51 5.30
C ALA A 98 5.88 2.01 6.64
N ILE A 99 4.59 1.67 6.71
CA ILE A 99 3.94 1.12 7.91
C ILE A 99 4.54 -0.26 8.25
N ALA A 100 4.67 -1.15 7.27
CA ALA A 100 5.22 -2.48 7.45
C ALA A 100 6.70 -2.49 7.88
N ASP A 101 7.47 -1.50 7.42
CA ASP A 101 8.87 -1.30 7.84
C ASP A 101 9.00 -0.64 9.23
N GLY A 102 7.90 -0.19 9.84
CA GLY A 102 7.93 0.50 11.13
C GLY A 102 8.53 1.91 11.09
N VAL A 103 8.55 2.54 9.90
CA VAL A 103 9.11 3.89 9.68
C VAL A 103 8.05 4.90 9.24
N ALA A 104 6.76 4.54 9.38
CA ALA A 104 5.65 5.38 9.00
C ALA A 104 5.48 6.57 9.93
N GLU A 105 5.16 7.71 9.35
CA GLU A 105 4.64 8.88 10.04
C GLU A 105 3.10 8.87 10.00
N ALA A 106 2.45 9.68 10.84
CA ALA A 106 0.99 9.79 10.91
C ALA A 106 0.33 10.04 9.54
N GLU A 107 1.02 10.76 8.65
CA GLU A 107 0.52 11.04 7.30
C GLU A 107 0.49 9.79 6.41
N HIS A 108 1.42 8.85 6.56
CA HIS A 108 1.38 7.56 5.83
C HIS A 108 0.12 6.77 6.19
N ILE A 109 -0.19 6.68 7.50
CA ILE A 109 -1.39 5.99 8.00
C ILE A 109 -2.64 6.71 7.50
N HIS A 110 -2.66 8.04 7.56
CA HIS A 110 -3.77 8.84 7.05
C HIS A 110 -4.01 8.59 5.56
N GLN A 111 -2.99 8.64 4.73
CA GLN A 111 -3.10 8.44 3.28
C GLN A 111 -3.45 6.99 2.90
N ALA A 112 -2.96 5.99 3.65
CA ALA A 112 -3.38 4.60 3.51
C ALA A 112 -4.89 4.46 3.78
N ARG A 113 -5.40 5.06 4.85
CA ARG A 113 -6.84 5.07 5.17
C ARG A 113 -7.68 5.81 4.12
N VAL A 114 -7.21 6.96 3.64
CA VAL A 114 -7.89 7.70 2.55
C VAL A 114 -8.02 6.83 1.30
N SER A 115 -6.96 6.12 0.92
CA SER A 115 -6.97 5.24 -0.26
C SER A 115 -7.94 4.07 -0.11
N LEU A 116 -7.99 3.41 1.06
CA LEU A 116 -8.95 2.33 1.34
C LEU A 116 -10.40 2.81 1.31
N ARG A 117 -10.69 3.99 1.87
CA ARG A 117 -12.03 4.58 1.81
C ARG A 117 -12.46 4.86 0.38
N ARG A 118 -11.55 5.38 -0.45
CA ARG A 118 -11.80 5.62 -1.88
C ARG A 118 -12.04 4.31 -2.63
N LEU A 119 -11.19 3.30 -2.38
CA LEU A 119 -11.32 1.98 -2.99
C LEU A 119 -12.65 1.33 -2.63
N ARG A 120 -13.02 1.33 -1.35
CA ARG A 120 -14.30 0.79 -0.87
C ARG A 120 -15.49 1.51 -1.52
N SER A 121 -15.45 2.84 -1.62
CA SER A 121 -16.49 3.60 -2.31
C SER A 121 -16.58 3.21 -3.78
N ALA A 122 -15.46 3.03 -4.47
CA ALA A 122 -15.46 2.61 -5.87
C ALA A 122 -16.09 1.22 -6.02
N LEU A 123 -15.65 0.23 -5.25
CA LEU A 123 -16.21 -1.13 -5.32
C LEU A 123 -17.73 -1.12 -5.10
N LYS A 124 -18.20 -0.38 -4.10
CA LYS A 124 -19.64 -0.26 -3.81
C LYS A 124 -20.42 0.37 -4.96
N HIS A 125 -19.91 1.45 -5.58
CA HIS A 125 -20.61 2.12 -6.69
C HIS A 125 -20.61 1.30 -7.98
N PHE A 126 -19.57 0.50 -8.21
CA PHE A 126 -19.43 -0.32 -9.41
C PHE A 126 -19.98 -1.75 -9.26
N SER A 127 -20.43 -2.16 -8.06
CA SER A 127 -20.96 -3.50 -7.81
C SER A 127 -22.14 -3.89 -8.70
N ALA A 128 -22.98 -2.93 -9.07
CA ALA A 128 -24.10 -3.16 -9.98
C ALA A 128 -23.70 -3.29 -11.47
N TRP A 129 -22.42 -3.04 -11.81
CA TRP A 129 -21.93 -2.98 -13.18
C TRP A 129 -20.96 -4.11 -13.53
N SER A 130 -20.58 -4.93 -12.55
CA SER A 130 -19.62 -6.02 -12.76
C SER A 130 -19.89 -7.16 -11.79
N ASP A 131 -20.21 -8.33 -12.36
CA ASP A 131 -20.36 -9.58 -11.60
C ASP A 131 -19.02 -10.16 -11.12
N GLU A 132 -17.90 -9.59 -11.58
CA GLU A 132 -16.55 -10.01 -11.16
C GLU A 132 -16.13 -9.45 -9.81
N LEU A 133 -16.86 -8.46 -9.29
CA LEU A 133 -16.56 -7.86 -8.00
C LEU A 133 -17.04 -8.77 -6.87
N ASN A 134 -16.09 -9.36 -6.16
CA ASN A 134 -16.39 -10.19 -5.00
C ASN A 134 -16.85 -9.32 -3.81
N PRO A 135 -18.09 -9.47 -3.30
CA PRO A 135 -18.59 -8.70 -2.17
C PRO A 135 -17.73 -8.78 -0.90
N VAL A 136 -17.00 -9.88 -0.73
CA VAL A 136 -16.08 -10.09 0.41
C VAL A 136 -14.96 -9.05 0.44
N TRP A 137 -14.57 -8.50 -0.71
CA TRP A 137 -13.51 -7.48 -0.75
C TRP A 137 -13.89 -6.20 -0.01
N GLU A 138 -15.15 -5.79 -0.05
CA GLU A 138 -15.61 -4.61 0.69
C GLU A 138 -15.45 -4.80 2.19
N GLU A 139 -15.77 -5.98 2.70
CA GLU A 139 -15.63 -6.32 4.12
C GLU A 139 -14.17 -6.40 4.55
N GLN A 140 -13.31 -7.06 3.75
CA GLN A 140 -11.88 -7.15 4.00
C GLN A 140 -11.21 -5.77 4.03
N ILE A 141 -11.59 -4.87 3.10
CA ILE A 141 -11.07 -3.50 3.07
C ILE A 141 -11.57 -2.70 4.28
N ALA A 142 -12.82 -2.90 4.71
CA ALA A 142 -13.36 -2.26 5.89
C ALA A 142 -12.65 -2.71 7.18
N GLU A 143 -12.27 -3.98 7.26
CA GLU A 143 -11.48 -4.52 8.38
C GLU A 143 -10.09 -3.89 8.42
N LEU A 144 -9.40 -3.91 7.30
CA LEU A 144 -8.06 -3.28 7.20
C LEU A 144 -8.11 -1.78 7.53
N PHE A 145 -9.17 -1.07 7.11
CA PHE A 145 -9.37 0.32 7.45
C PHE A 145 -9.53 0.54 8.97
N ARG A 146 -10.22 -0.36 9.69
CA ARG A 146 -10.37 -0.31 11.15
C ARG A 146 -9.03 -0.53 11.85
N GLN A 147 -8.31 -1.58 11.47
CA GLN A 147 -6.98 -1.89 12.03
C GLN A 147 -6.01 -0.72 11.90
N LEU A 148 -5.98 -0.03 10.75
CA LEU A 148 -5.19 1.20 10.58
C LEU A 148 -5.72 2.38 11.40
N GLY A 149 -6.98 2.33 11.86
CA GLY A 149 -7.55 3.35 12.75
C GLY A 149 -7.02 3.21 14.17
N ASP A 150 -7.07 2.01 14.67
CA ASP A 150 -6.63 1.68 16.03
C ASP A 150 -5.14 2.05 16.22
N THR A 151 -4.29 1.74 15.25
CA THR A 151 -2.87 2.13 15.24
C THR A 151 -2.68 3.65 15.34
N ARG A 152 -3.49 4.45 14.65
CA ARG A 152 -3.41 5.91 14.70
C ARG A 152 -3.79 6.47 16.06
N ASP A 153 -4.79 5.90 16.69
CA ASP A 153 -5.27 6.36 17.99
C ASP A 153 -4.24 6.03 19.09
N GLU A 154 -3.56 4.89 19.00
CA GLU A 154 -2.44 4.54 19.88
C GLU A 154 -1.25 5.51 19.71
N ASP A 155 -0.87 5.86 18.47
CA ASP A 155 0.22 6.80 18.20
C ASP A 155 -0.13 8.24 18.64
N ALA A 156 -1.39 8.66 18.50
CA ALA A 156 -1.85 9.95 18.96
C ALA A 156 -1.81 10.06 20.49
N ILE A 157 -2.28 9.03 21.19
CA ILE A 157 -2.23 8.95 22.67
C ILE A 157 -0.77 8.95 23.15
N ARG A 158 0.10 8.18 22.52
CA ARG A 158 1.53 8.11 22.87
C ARG A 158 2.22 9.46 22.72
N THR A 159 1.91 10.19 21.63
CA THR A 159 2.47 11.53 21.38
C THR A 159 1.97 12.55 22.39
N GLU A 160 0.70 12.45 22.82
CA GLU A 160 0.11 13.35 23.79
C GLU A 160 0.66 13.12 25.21
N ILE A 161 0.88 11.85 25.58
CA ILE A 161 1.53 11.49 26.86
C ILE A 161 2.95 12.04 26.91
N LEU A 162 3.75 11.87 25.85
CA LEU A 162 5.12 12.38 25.80
C LEU A 162 5.19 13.91 25.88
N ARG A 163 4.21 14.64 25.33
CA ARG A 163 4.12 16.11 25.46
C ARG A 163 3.68 16.59 26.85
N SER A 164 3.01 15.74 27.59
CA SER A 164 2.55 16.10 28.95
C SER A 164 3.63 15.87 30.03
N GLU A 165 4.74 15.22 29.66
CA GLU A 165 5.88 14.96 30.56
C GLU A 165 7.03 15.98 30.38
N GLU A 166 6.94 16.89 29.37
CA GLU A 166 7.83 18.04 29.19
C GLU A 166 7.26 19.31 29.87
#